data_48bbaa476eee539e1764ecf43aa0383a
#
_entry.id   48bbaa476eee539e1764ecf43aa0383a
#
_cell.length_a   1.000
_cell.length_b   1.000
_cell.length_c   1.000
_cell.angle_alpha   90.00
_cell.angle_beta   90.00
_cell.angle_gamma   90.00
#
_symmetry.space_group_name_H-M   'P 1'
#
loop_
_entity.id
_entity.type
_entity.pdbx_description
1 polymer ?
#
loop_
_entity_poly.entity_id
_entity_poly.type
_entity_poly.pdbx_seq_one_letter_code
_entity_poly.pdbx_strand_id
1 'polypeptide(L)'
;MDETFAFTAPVMPRRAVSPLALRAAVTAALVVAAVGALGVYVVQHEQAADARRAALAAKIAAAEEARVQASAASTAVPVSMDGMLDQAARDAADEALSYAQAALEADGSFAGAGPAQLAMRGSSLLFVDGPSTAATIVSVAATDTAWAAAVSGPGGCAWIALGTDGVIARDSGDVCTGEAALAASGTAW
;
A
#
# COMPACT_ATOMS: atom_id res chain seq x y z
N MET A 1 -24.91 95.53 -2.19
CA MET A 1 -23.87 95.25 -3.25
C MET A 1 -23.42 93.83 -2.99
N ASP A 2 -24.12 92.88 -3.64
CA ASP A 2 -23.80 91.43 -3.53
C ASP A 2 -23.07 91.00 -4.79
N GLU A 3 -21.78 90.76 -4.71
CA GLU A 3 -20.98 90.14 -5.78
C GLU A 3 -20.97 88.62 -5.59
N THR A 4 -21.79 87.91 -6.31
CA THR A 4 -21.80 86.46 -6.43
C THR A 4 -20.64 86.00 -7.33
N PHE A 5 -19.53 85.52 -6.79
CA PHE A 5 -18.47 84.87 -7.56
C PHE A 5 -18.94 83.51 -8.03
N ALA A 6 -19.22 83.32 -9.31
CA ALA A 6 -19.52 82.09 -9.97
C ALA A 6 -18.16 81.32 -10.22
N PHE A 7 -17.93 80.31 -9.45
CA PHE A 7 -16.76 79.40 -9.63
C PHE A 7 -17.05 78.43 -10.79
N THR A 8 -16.48 78.69 -11.94
CA THR A 8 -16.52 77.78 -13.07
C THR A 8 -15.45 76.73 -12.93
N ALA A 9 -15.84 75.51 -12.59
CA ALA A 9 -14.92 74.38 -12.50
C ALA A 9 -14.33 74.02 -13.88
N PRO A 10 -13.02 73.79 -14.02
CA PRO A 10 -12.41 73.44 -15.30
C PRO A 10 -12.93 72.07 -15.77
N VAL A 11 -13.53 72.04 -16.95
CA VAL A 11 -13.92 70.80 -17.63
C VAL A 11 -12.65 70.09 -18.08
N MET A 12 -12.24 69.03 -17.36
CA MET A 12 -11.13 68.18 -17.78
C MET A 12 -11.56 67.43 -19.07
N PRO A 13 -10.71 67.45 -20.12
CA PRO A 13 -11.01 66.71 -21.36
C PRO A 13 -10.97 65.20 -21.03
N ARG A 14 -12.09 64.53 -21.20
CA ARG A 14 -12.13 63.05 -21.17
C ARG A 14 -11.26 62.54 -22.31
N ARG A 15 -10.08 62.03 -21.97
CA ARG A 15 -9.24 61.29 -22.91
C ARG A 15 -10.02 60.06 -23.38
N ALA A 16 -10.42 60.04 -24.63
CA ALA A 16 -11.00 58.86 -25.25
C ALA A 16 -9.93 57.76 -25.32
N VAL A 17 -10.10 56.72 -24.52
CA VAL A 17 -9.21 55.56 -24.58
C VAL A 17 -9.50 54.83 -25.87
N SER A 18 -8.50 54.65 -26.74
CA SER A 18 -8.68 53.95 -27.99
C SER A 18 -9.12 52.49 -27.74
N PRO A 19 -10.03 51.94 -28.58
CA PRO A 19 -10.52 50.56 -28.38
C PRO A 19 -9.41 49.51 -28.46
N LEU A 20 -8.29 49.83 -29.10
CA LEU A 20 -7.10 49.01 -29.18
C LEU A 20 -6.34 48.96 -27.83
N ALA A 21 -6.20 50.10 -27.15
CA ALA A 21 -5.56 50.16 -25.84
C ALA A 21 -6.38 49.45 -24.76
N LEU A 22 -7.74 49.51 -24.87
CA LEU A 22 -8.61 48.79 -23.94
C LEU A 22 -8.46 47.25 -24.12
N ARG A 23 -8.42 46.78 -25.38
CA ARG A 23 -8.23 45.35 -25.69
C ARG A 23 -6.87 44.84 -25.19
N ALA A 24 -5.77 45.58 -25.38
CA ALA A 24 -4.48 45.25 -24.90
C ALA A 24 -4.42 45.17 -23.35
N ALA A 25 -5.07 46.09 -22.65
CA ALA A 25 -5.13 46.09 -21.20
C ALA A 25 -5.94 44.89 -20.65
N VAL A 26 -7.03 44.51 -21.28
CA VAL A 26 -7.84 43.35 -20.88
C VAL A 26 -7.09 42.03 -21.11
N THR A 27 -6.41 41.87 -22.27
CA THR A 27 -5.61 40.67 -22.51
C THR A 27 -4.43 40.56 -21.55
N ALA A 28 -3.73 41.64 -21.25
CA ALA A 28 -2.66 41.63 -20.25
C ALA A 28 -3.15 41.24 -18.86
N ALA A 29 -4.31 41.77 -18.43
CA ALA A 29 -4.91 41.43 -17.13
C ALA A 29 -5.31 39.96 -17.05
N LEU A 30 -5.86 39.38 -18.13
CA LEU A 30 -6.24 37.95 -18.19
C LEU A 30 -5.02 37.03 -18.14
N VAL A 31 -3.92 37.37 -18.80
CA VAL A 31 -2.68 36.62 -18.76
C VAL A 31 -2.08 36.64 -17.35
N VAL A 32 -2.04 37.78 -16.69
CA VAL A 32 -1.51 37.89 -15.32
C VAL A 32 -2.38 37.10 -14.34
N ALA A 33 -3.70 37.14 -14.48
CA ALA A 33 -4.62 36.36 -13.65
C ALA A 33 -4.43 34.84 -13.87
N ALA A 34 -4.26 34.38 -15.11
CA ALA A 34 -4.02 32.98 -15.43
C ALA A 34 -2.70 32.48 -14.88
N VAL A 35 -1.61 33.24 -15.00
CA VAL A 35 -0.30 32.88 -14.45
C VAL A 35 -0.33 32.87 -12.91
N GLY A 36 -1.03 33.83 -12.29
CA GLY A 36 -1.23 33.85 -10.85
C GLY A 36 -2.01 32.66 -10.34
N ALA A 37 -3.09 32.27 -11.01
CA ALA A 37 -3.90 31.09 -10.67
C ALA A 37 -3.10 29.78 -10.81
N LEU A 38 -2.29 29.64 -11.87
CA LEU A 38 -1.40 28.50 -12.05
C LEU A 38 -0.35 28.42 -10.94
N GLY A 39 0.26 29.55 -10.56
CA GLY A 39 1.24 29.59 -9.48
C GLY A 39 0.65 29.15 -8.13
N VAL A 40 -0.55 29.62 -7.78
CA VAL A 40 -1.26 29.19 -6.56
C VAL A 40 -1.59 27.72 -6.60
N TYR A 41 -2.06 27.21 -7.75
CA TYR A 41 -2.39 25.78 -7.93
C TYR A 41 -1.17 24.88 -7.72
N VAL A 42 -0.02 25.22 -8.30
CA VAL A 42 1.22 24.46 -8.15
C VAL A 42 1.67 24.43 -6.67
N VAL A 43 1.70 25.59 -5.99
CA VAL A 43 2.09 25.65 -4.58
C VAL A 43 1.14 24.83 -3.69
N GLN A 44 -0.16 24.88 -3.93
CA GLN A 44 -1.12 24.08 -3.16
C GLN A 44 -0.94 22.58 -3.42
N HIS A 45 -0.62 22.20 -4.66
CA HIS A 45 -0.39 20.80 -5.01
C HIS A 45 0.89 20.24 -4.37
N GLU A 46 1.97 21.03 -4.33
CA GLU A 46 3.22 20.67 -3.64
C GLU A 46 3.01 20.55 -2.13
N GLN A 47 2.33 21.51 -1.50
CA GLN A 47 2.00 21.43 -0.08
C GLN A 47 1.16 20.21 0.28
N ALA A 48 0.19 19.85 -0.57
CA ALA A 48 -0.62 18.65 -0.37
C ALA A 48 0.21 17.36 -0.53
N ALA A 49 1.16 17.35 -1.45
CA ALA A 49 2.08 16.22 -1.64
C ALA A 49 3.03 16.06 -0.44
N ASP A 50 3.57 17.15 0.07
CA ASP A 50 4.46 17.14 1.24
C ASP A 50 3.72 16.74 2.51
N ALA A 51 2.48 17.19 2.69
CA ALA A 51 1.63 16.77 3.80
C ALA A 51 1.34 15.25 3.76
N ARG A 52 1.10 14.69 2.57
CA ARG A 52 0.92 13.23 2.39
C ARG A 52 2.20 12.45 2.71
N ARG A 53 3.37 12.94 2.26
CA ARG A 53 4.67 12.33 2.58
C ARG A 53 4.95 12.36 4.08
N ALA A 54 4.70 13.49 4.74
CA ALA A 54 4.85 13.62 6.19
C ALA A 54 3.91 12.67 6.95
N ALA A 55 2.64 12.56 6.53
CA ALA A 55 1.68 11.65 7.13
C ALA A 55 2.08 10.17 6.95
N LEU A 56 2.63 9.82 5.79
CA LEU A 56 3.13 8.47 5.52
C LEU A 56 4.37 8.17 6.38
N ALA A 57 5.32 9.10 6.47
CA ALA A 57 6.50 8.96 7.31
C ALA A 57 6.13 8.80 8.80
N ALA A 58 5.14 9.55 9.29
CA ALA A 58 4.63 9.41 10.65
C ALA A 58 3.99 8.03 10.90
N LYS A 59 3.24 7.50 9.93
CA LYS A 59 2.67 6.15 10.02
C LYS A 59 3.75 5.06 10.05
N ILE A 60 4.78 5.20 9.23
CA ILE A 60 5.91 4.25 9.21
C ILE A 60 6.65 4.30 10.55
N ALA A 61 6.95 5.49 11.09
CA ALA A 61 7.60 5.62 12.38
C ALA A 61 6.77 5.02 13.53
N ALA A 62 5.45 5.27 13.56
CA ALA A 62 4.54 4.68 14.54
C ALA A 62 4.46 3.15 14.43
N ALA A 63 4.49 2.60 13.22
CA ALA A 63 4.52 1.15 13.00
C ALA A 63 5.83 0.53 13.45
N GLU A 64 6.96 1.20 13.22
CA GLU A 64 8.28 0.78 13.70
C GLU A 64 8.36 0.78 15.23
N GLU A 65 7.86 1.84 15.89
CA GLU A 65 7.78 1.91 17.36
C GLU A 65 6.88 0.80 17.93
N ALA A 66 5.73 0.54 17.31
CA ALA A 66 4.84 -0.54 17.72
C ALA A 66 5.51 -1.91 17.55
N ARG A 67 6.29 -2.11 16.48
CA ARG A 67 7.05 -3.33 16.24
C ARG A 67 8.16 -3.52 17.27
N VAL A 68 8.89 -2.46 17.61
CA VAL A 68 9.94 -2.48 18.64
C VAL A 68 9.33 -2.79 20.02
N GLN A 69 8.20 -2.19 20.37
CA GLN A 69 7.47 -2.46 21.61
C GLN A 69 6.96 -3.90 21.67
N ALA A 70 6.39 -4.42 20.59
CA ALA A 70 5.94 -5.80 20.49
C ALA A 70 7.13 -6.78 20.62
N SER A 71 8.27 -6.47 20.01
CA SER A 71 9.51 -7.22 20.12
C SER A 71 10.06 -7.22 21.55
N ALA A 72 10.04 -6.07 22.24
CA ALA A 72 10.47 -5.93 23.63
C ALA A 72 9.55 -6.67 24.62
N ALA A 73 8.24 -6.66 24.36
CA ALA A 73 7.26 -7.41 25.14
C ALA A 73 7.42 -8.94 24.95
N SER A 74 7.81 -9.36 23.75
CA SER A 74 8.07 -10.77 23.43
C SER A 74 9.33 -11.33 24.12
N THR A 75 10.28 -10.47 24.49
CA THR A 75 11.55 -10.91 25.13
C THR A 75 11.38 -11.33 26.60
N ALA A 76 10.21 -11.09 27.20
CA ALA A 76 9.95 -11.40 28.62
C ALA A 76 9.35 -12.80 28.88
N VAL A 77 9.00 -13.54 27.85
CA VAL A 77 8.55 -14.95 27.98
C VAL A 77 9.73 -15.86 27.67
N PRO A 78 10.07 -16.84 28.54
CA PRO A 78 11.08 -17.85 28.19
C PRO A 78 10.57 -18.58 26.96
N VAL A 79 11.15 -18.26 25.80
CA VAL A 79 10.79 -18.89 24.53
C VAL A 79 11.27 -20.33 24.61
N SER A 80 10.35 -21.27 24.74
CA SER A 80 10.67 -22.70 24.63
C SER A 80 11.20 -22.99 23.21
N MET A 81 12.01 -24.00 23.06
CA MET A 81 12.50 -24.42 21.74
C MET A 81 11.32 -24.71 20.80
N ASP A 82 10.26 -25.30 21.31
CA ASP A 82 9.02 -25.54 20.55
C ASP A 82 8.37 -24.23 20.07
N GLY A 83 8.31 -23.22 20.93
CA GLY A 83 7.80 -21.90 20.54
C GLY A 83 8.62 -21.19 19.45
N MET A 84 9.96 -21.41 19.42
CA MET A 84 10.81 -20.89 18.33
C MET A 84 10.56 -21.63 17.02
N LEU A 85 10.36 -22.95 17.07
CA LEU A 85 10.06 -23.75 15.89
C LEU A 85 8.66 -23.47 15.33
N ASP A 86 7.68 -23.24 16.20
CA ASP A 86 6.34 -22.78 15.78
C ASP A 86 6.38 -21.39 15.13
N GLN A 87 7.22 -20.50 15.65
CA GLN A 87 7.42 -19.19 15.03
C GLN A 87 8.11 -19.34 13.67
N ALA A 88 9.12 -20.19 13.56
CA ALA A 88 9.79 -20.46 12.28
C ALA A 88 8.82 -21.05 11.24
N ALA A 89 7.88 -21.89 11.65
CA ALA A 89 6.84 -22.41 10.76
C ALA A 89 5.90 -21.31 10.23
N ARG A 90 5.51 -20.36 11.09
CA ARG A 90 4.70 -19.20 10.66
C ARG A 90 5.48 -18.29 9.74
N ASP A 91 6.75 -17.99 10.06
CA ASP A 91 7.60 -17.14 9.23
C ASP A 91 7.81 -17.76 7.83
N ALA A 92 7.98 -19.08 7.76
CA ALA A 92 8.08 -19.80 6.49
C ALA A 92 6.76 -19.74 5.67
N ALA A 93 5.61 -19.84 6.35
CA ALA A 93 4.31 -19.68 5.69
C ALA A 93 4.12 -18.24 5.15
N ASP A 94 4.53 -17.23 5.92
CA ASP A 94 4.46 -15.82 5.49
C ASP A 94 5.47 -15.50 4.36
N GLU A 95 6.66 -16.12 4.36
CA GLU A 95 7.60 -16.03 3.23
C GLU A 95 6.97 -16.64 1.97
N ALA A 96 6.37 -17.81 2.07
CA ALA A 96 5.69 -18.46 0.95
C ALA A 96 4.52 -17.62 0.41
N LEU A 97 3.75 -16.97 1.30
CA LEU A 97 2.69 -16.04 0.92
C LEU A 97 3.22 -14.89 0.06
N SER A 98 4.38 -14.33 0.40
CA SER A 98 4.95 -13.22 -0.36
C SER A 98 5.23 -13.59 -1.83
N TYR A 99 5.64 -14.83 -2.08
CA TYR A 99 5.84 -15.35 -3.43
C TYR A 99 4.51 -15.57 -4.18
N ALA A 100 3.47 -16.03 -3.47
CA ALA A 100 2.14 -16.19 -4.07
C ALA A 100 1.51 -14.85 -4.42
N GLN A 101 1.67 -13.83 -3.57
CA GLN A 101 1.23 -12.46 -3.86
C GLN A 101 1.94 -11.88 -5.09
N ALA A 102 3.26 -12.07 -5.19
CA ALA A 102 4.02 -11.62 -6.36
C ALA A 102 3.59 -12.34 -7.66
N ALA A 103 3.17 -13.62 -7.58
CA ALA A 103 2.62 -14.33 -8.73
C ALA A 103 1.24 -13.79 -9.12
N LEU A 104 0.37 -13.55 -8.15
CA LEU A 104 -0.95 -12.95 -8.38
C LEU A 104 -0.84 -11.55 -9.00
N GLU A 105 0.07 -10.71 -8.51
CA GLU A 105 0.31 -9.37 -9.06
C GLU A 105 0.83 -9.41 -10.50
N ALA A 106 1.69 -10.40 -10.83
CA ALA A 106 2.27 -10.53 -12.16
C ALA A 106 1.29 -11.11 -13.19
N ASP A 107 0.54 -12.15 -12.81
CA ASP A 107 -0.21 -13.01 -13.74
C ASP A 107 -1.73 -12.91 -13.55
N GLY A 108 -2.20 -12.24 -12.48
CA GLY A 108 -3.62 -12.17 -12.12
C GLY A 108 -4.20 -13.52 -11.68
N SER A 109 -3.37 -14.55 -11.45
CA SER A 109 -3.75 -15.90 -11.03
C SER A 109 -2.63 -16.58 -10.26
N PHE A 110 -2.93 -17.72 -9.61
CA PHE A 110 -1.92 -18.52 -8.92
C PHE A 110 -1.36 -19.68 -9.75
N ALA A 111 -1.61 -19.76 -11.05
CA ALA A 111 -1.07 -20.80 -11.93
C ALA A 111 0.47 -20.87 -11.89
N GLY A 112 1.15 -19.74 -11.68
CA GLY A 112 2.60 -19.61 -11.50
C GLY A 112 3.09 -19.73 -10.06
N ALA A 113 2.26 -20.10 -9.10
CA ALA A 113 2.59 -20.17 -7.66
C ALA A 113 2.58 -21.60 -7.10
N GLY A 114 2.68 -22.60 -7.98
CA GLY A 114 2.87 -24.00 -7.56
C GLY A 114 4.27 -24.29 -7.00
N PRO A 115 4.48 -25.45 -6.35
CA PRO A 115 5.75 -25.77 -5.68
C PRO A 115 6.97 -25.68 -6.58
N ALA A 116 6.86 -26.19 -7.82
CA ALA A 116 7.97 -26.17 -8.78
C ALA A 116 8.37 -24.74 -9.19
N GLN A 117 7.41 -23.85 -9.36
CA GLN A 117 7.63 -22.45 -9.70
C GLN A 117 8.21 -21.66 -8.53
N LEU A 118 7.72 -21.91 -7.31
CA LEU A 118 8.23 -21.27 -6.10
C LEU A 118 9.67 -21.71 -5.81
N ALA A 119 10.01 -22.97 -6.01
CA ALA A 119 11.37 -23.47 -5.84
C ALA A 119 12.40 -22.76 -6.73
N MET A 120 12.00 -22.23 -7.89
CA MET A 120 12.89 -21.50 -8.80
C MET A 120 13.18 -20.06 -8.33
N ARG A 121 12.50 -19.56 -7.30
CA ARG A 121 12.63 -18.16 -6.83
C ARG A 121 13.80 -17.95 -5.87
N GLY A 122 14.61 -18.99 -5.59
CA GLY A 122 15.83 -18.85 -4.80
C GLY A 122 15.63 -18.73 -3.29
N SER A 123 14.49 -19.18 -2.76
CA SER A 123 14.21 -19.27 -1.33
C SER A 123 15.07 -20.36 -0.67
N SER A 124 15.31 -20.22 0.64
CA SER A 124 15.87 -21.29 1.49
C SER A 124 14.84 -22.37 1.85
N LEU A 125 13.57 -22.15 1.52
CA LEU A 125 12.46 -23.07 1.76
C LEU A 125 12.39 -24.12 0.66
N LEU A 126 12.02 -25.33 1.06
CA LEU A 126 11.70 -26.42 0.14
C LEU A 126 10.18 -26.48 -0.08
N PHE A 127 9.73 -26.19 -1.29
CA PHE A 127 8.32 -26.25 -1.67
C PHE A 127 7.96 -27.63 -2.23
N VAL A 128 6.90 -28.23 -1.70
CA VAL A 128 6.46 -29.58 -2.05
C VAL A 128 4.93 -29.67 -2.26
N ASP A 129 4.49 -30.62 -3.09
CA ASP A 129 3.07 -30.99 -3.23
C ASP A 129 2.59 -31.89 -2.08
N GLY A 130 3.54 -32.59 -1.43
CA GLY A 130 3.28 -33.52 -0.32
C GLY A 130 3.22 -32.82 1.04
N PRO A 131 3.09 -33.58 2.14
CA PRO A 131 3.00 -33.03 3.48
C PRO A 131 4.29 -32.32 3.90
N SER A 132 4.14 -31.20 4.61
CA SER A 132 5.24 -30.56 5.32
C SER A 132 5.64 -31.41 6.55
N THR A 133 6.93 -31.63 6.72
CA THR A 133 7.50 -32.44 7.84
C THR A 133 8.47 -31.64 8.70
N ALA A 134 8.75 -30.39 8.35
CA ALA A 134 9.65 -29.50 9.08
C ALA A 134 9.32 -28.05 8.74
N ALA A 135 9.77 -27.12 9.59
CA ALA A 135 9.55 -25.68 9.40
C ALA A 135 10.21 -25.08 8.13
N THR A 136 11.14 -25.80 7.51
CA THR A 136 11.77 -25.39 6.23
C THR A 136 11.14 -26.05 5.01
N ILE A 137 10.15 -26.92 5.19
CA ILE A 137 9.43 -27.61 4.12
C ILE A 137 8.01 -27.05 4.08
N VAL A 138 7.66 -26.41 2.98
CA VAL A 138 6.35 -25.77 2.77
C VAL A 138 5.54 -26.62 1.80
N SER A 139 4.45 -27.20 2.28
CA SER A 139 3.47 -27.85 1.44
C SER A 139 2.60 -26.78 0.77
N VAL A 140 2.49 -26.82 -0.55
CA VAL A 140 1.76 -25.80 -1.34
C VAL A 140 0.70 -26.46 -2.19
N ALA A 141 -0.49 -25.84 -2.23
CA ALA A 141 -1.52 -26.12 -3.21
C ALA A 141 -1.94 -24.81 -3.89
N ALA A 142 -2.08 -24.86 -5.21
CA ALA A 142 -2.49 -23.71 -6.01
C ALA A 142 -3.53 -24.13 -7.05
N THR A 143 -4.54 -23.30 -7.22
CA THR A 143 -5.50 -23.32 -8.31
C THR A 143 -5.40 -21.98 -9.06
N ASP A 144 -6.20 -21.74 -10.08
CA ASP A 144 -6.22 -20.45 -10.75
C ASP A 144 -6.73 -19.32 -9.84
N THR A 145 -7.60 -19.63 -8.87
CA THR A 145 -8.33 -18.64 -8.05
C THR A 145 -7.93 -18.62 -6.58
N ALA A 146 -7.22 -19.63 -6.09
CA ALA A 146 -6.83 -19.72 -4.69
C ALA A 146 -5.47 -20.42 -4.54
N TRP A 147 -4.77 -20.04 -3.51
CA TRP A 147 -3.47 -20.58 -3.13
C TRP A 147 -3.43 -20.84 -1.62
N ALA A 148 -2.78 -21.91 -1.20
CA ALA A 148 -2.55 -22.17 0.22
C ALA A 148 -1.19 -22.82 0.46
N ALA A 149 -0.64 -22.56 1.64
CA ALA A 149 0.56 -23.22 2.16
C ALA A 149 0.35 -23.72 3.57
N ALA A 150 1.01 -24.81 3.89
CA ALA A 150 1.01 -25.45 5.21
C ALA A 150 2.44 -25.79 5.62
N VAL A 151 2.80 -25.51 6.87
CA VAL A 151 4.14 -25.73 7.43
C VAL A 151 4.03 -26.42 8.79
N SER A 152 4.78 -27.51 8.97
CA SER A 152 4.80 -28.27 10.22
C SER A 152 5.67 -27.60 11.29
N GLY A 153 5.10 -27.41 12.47
CA GLY A 153 5.78 -27.04 13.71
C GLY A 153 5.50 -28.03 14.84
N PRO A 154 6.18 -27.94 15.98
CA PRO A 154 5.94 -28.82 17.15
C PRO A 154 4.53 -28.72 17.73
N GLY A 155 3.90 -27.53 17.65
CA GLY A 155 2.55 -27.28 18.13
C GLY A 155 1.45 -27.65 17.13
N GLY A 156 1.82 -28.22 15.98
CA GLY A 156 0.88 -28.57 14.91
C GLY A 156 1.26 -27.94 13.57
N CYS A 157 0.28 -27.82 12.71
CA CYS A 157 0.45 -27.25 11.39
C CYS A 157 0.00 -25.79 11.34
N ALA A 158 0.90 -24.88 10.99
CA ALA A 158 0.55 -23.52 10.62
C ALA A 158 0.18 -23.50 9.15
N TRP A 159 -0.96 -22.87 8.77
CA TRP A 159 -1.30 -22.69 7.39
C TRP A 159 -1.80 -21.28 7.07
N ILE A 160 -1.67 -20.93 5.81
CA ILE A 160 -2.08 -19.66 5.25
C ILE A 160 -2.69 -19.89 3.86
N ALA A 161 -3.73 -19.15 3.55
CA ALA A 161 -4.37 -19.20 2.24
C ALA A 161 -4.64 -17.77 1.71
N LEU A 162 -4.67 -17.64 0.40
CA LEU A 162 -4.87 -16.39 -0.33
C LEU A 162 -5.82 -16.63 -1.52
N GLY A 163 -6.88 -15.82 -1.61
CA GLY A 163 -7.77 -15.76 -2.75
C GLY A 163 -7.36 -14.70 -3.77
N THR A 164 -7.87 -14.78 -5.00
CA THR A 164 -7.65 -13.75 -6.04
C THR A 164 -8.28 -12.39 -5.68
N ASP A 165 -9.19 -12.35 -4.71
CA ASP A 165 -9.75 -11.13 -4.13
C ASP A 165 -8.80 -10.44 -3.13
N GLY A 166 -7.62 -11.05 -2.87
CA GLY A 166 -6.63 -10.55 -1.92
C GLY A 166 -6.94 -10.88 -0.46
N VAL A 167 -7.97 -11.65 -0.17
CA VAL A 167 -8.30 -12.06 1.21
C VAL A 167 -7.32 -13.12 1.67
N ILE A 168 -6.74 -12.92 2.85
CA ILE A 168 -5.76 -13.82 3.48
C ILE A 168 -6.41 -14.46 4.69
N ALA A 169 -6.45 -15.79 4.70
CA ALA A 169 -6.84 -16.59 5.85
C ALA A 169 -5.60 -17.21 6.51
N ARG A 170 -5.58 -17.25 7.84
CA ARG A 170 -4.55 -17.92 8.65
C ARG A 170 -5.23 -18.74 9.73
N ASP A 171 -4.76 -19.97 9.91
CA ASP A 171 -5.23 -20.83 10.99
C ASP A 171 -4.18 -21.94 11.26
N SER A 172 -4.54 -22.93 12.04
CA SER A 172 -3.74 -24.10 12.36
C SER A 172 -4.58 -25.36 12.21
N GLY A 173 -3.92 -26.48 11.97
CA GLY A 173 -4.60 -27.75 11.80
C GLY A 173 -3.70 -28.95 12.11
N ASP A 174 -4.27 -30.13 12.04
CA ASP A 174 -3.54 -31.39 12.29
C ASP A 174 -2.88 -31.95 11.02
N VAL A 175 -3.34 -31.51 9.85
CA VAL A 175 -2.88 -32.02 8.55
C VAL A 175 -2.05 -30.95 7.85
N CYS A 176 -0.74 -31.21 7.74
CA CYS A 176 0.22 -30.26 7.16
C CYS A 176 0.36 -30.41 5.63
N THR A 177 -0.75 -30.25 4.90
CA THR A 177 -0.73 -30.19 3.43
C THR A 177 -1.37 -28.92 2.93
N GLY A 178 -0.84 -28.38 1.81
CA GLY A 178 -1.42 -27.24 1.13
C GLY A 178 -2.87 -27.49 0.68
N GLU A 179 -3.18 -28.73 0.28
CA GLU A 179 -4.55 -29.12 -0.10
C GLU A 179 -5.51 -29.04 1.09
N ALA A 180 -5.10 -29.50 2.29
CA ALA A 180 -5.92 -29.41 3.50
C ALA A 180 -6.15 -27.95 3.89
N ALA A 181 -5.12 -27.12 3.81
CA ALA A 181 -5.21 -25.68 4.06
C ALA A 181 -6.15 -24.99 3.06
N LEU A 182 -6.05 -25.34 1.78
CA LEU A 182 -6.91 -24.81 0.73
C LEU A 182 -8.38 -25.22 0.95
N ALA A 183 -8.63 -26.50 1.31
CA ALA A 183 -9.97 -26.98 1.60
C ALA A 183 -10.57 -26.31 2.84
N ALA A 184 -9.78 -26.10 3.90
CA ALA A 184 -10.21 -25.42 5.10
C ALA A 184 -10.54 -23.94 4.84
N SER A 185 -9.74 -23.25 4.01
CA SER A 185 -9.99 -21.86 3.62
C SER A 185 -11.21 -21.70 2.73
N GLY A 186 -11.50 -22.65 1.84
CA GLY A 186 -12.68 -22.65 0.95
C GLY A 186 -14.02 -22.67 1.67
N THR A 187 -14.05 -22.97 2.97
CA THR A 187 -15.25 -22.84 3.82
C THR A 187 -15.36 -21.44 4.48
N ALA A 188 -14.37 -20.59 4.31
CA ALA A 188 -14.32 -19.23 4.90
C ALA A 188 -14.57 -18.11 3.86
N TRP A 189 -14.76 -18.46 2.59
CA TRP A 189 -15.06 -17.51 1.48
C TRP A 189 -16.53 -17.44 1.14
#